data_f9c47a08ee9a4a56f05b057ce47174bd
#
_entry.id   f9c47a08ee9a4a56f05b057ce47174bd
#
_cell.length_a   1.000
_cell.length_b   1.000
_cell.length_c   1.000
_cell.angle_alpha   90.00
_cell.angle_beta   90.00
_cell.angle_gamma   90.00
#
_symmetry.space_group_name_H-M   'P 1'
#
loop_
_entity.id
_entity.type
_entity.pdbx_description
1 polymer ?
#
loop_
_entity_poly.entity_id
_entity_poly.type
_entity_poly.pdbx_seq_one_letter_code
_entity_poly.pdbx_strand_id
1 'polypeptide(L)'
;LSVAARHGAICYLDEVVEARQDTTVVIHPLTDARRMLPLEKKGEMIEAHPDFQIVISYNPGYQSLMKDLKQSTKQRFGALDFNYPEHEIEAEIVAHESGISLDMAKNLVHIGERARNLKGHGLDEGLSTRMLIYAGSLISKGVAPLAACRVALVRPITDDPDMRDALDSAVTTYF
;
A
#
# COMPACT_ATOMS: atom_id res chain seq x y z
N LEU A 1 -16.67 -0.82 13.02
CA LEU A 1 -17.13 -2.19 12.77
C LEU A 1 -18.55 -2.42 13.30
N SER A 2 -18.81 -2.27 14.61
CA SER A 2 -20.12 -2.57 15.23
C SER A 2 -21.28 -1.77 14.65
N VAL A 3 -21.10 -0.48 14.36
CA VAL A 3 -22.12 0.36 13.71
C VAL A 3 -22.40 -0.16 12.29
N ALA A 4 -21.36 -0.42 11.50
CA ALA A 4 -21.52 -0.95 10.16
C ALA A 4 -22.25 -2.30 10.15
N ALA A 5 -21.88 -3.20 11.07
CA ALA A 5 -22.53 -4.50 11.19
C ALA A 5 -24.03 -4.39 11.52
N ARG A 6 -24.43 -3.46 12.39
CA ARG A 6 -25.85 -3.26 12.75
C ARG A 6 -26.67 -2.67 11.60
N HIS A 7 -26.10 -1.79 10.79
CA HIS A 7 -26.84 -0.98 9.81
C HIS A 7 -26.60 -1.41 8.35
N GLY A 8 -25.92 -2.52 8.09
CA GLY A 8 -25.73 -3.02 6.73
C GLY A 8 -24.76 -2.21 5.89
N ALA A 9 -23.81 -1.51 6.53
CA ALA A 9 -22.82 -0.72 5.83
C ALA A 9 -21.55 -1.53 5.51
N ILE A 10 -20.75 -1.04 4.57
CA ILE A 10 -19.41 -1.58 4.28
C ILE A 10 -18.45 -1.12 5.40
N CYS A 11 -17.71 -2.07 5.97
CA CYS A 11 -16.61 -1.79 6.88
C CYS A 11 -15.29 -2.12 6.22
N TYR A 12 -14.47 -1.11 5.94
CA TYR A 12 -13.13 -1.28 5.40
C TYR A 12 -12.10 -1.21 6.53
N LEU A 13 -11.27 -2.23 6.63
CA LEU A 13 -10.16 -2.34 7.59
C LEU A 13 -8.85 -2.31 6.81
N ASP A 14 -8.16 -1.18 6.87
CA ASP A 14 -6.88 -0.98 6.22
C ASP A 14 -5.74 -1.57 7.03
N GLU A 15 -4.76 -2.15 6.34
CA GLU A 15 -3.55 -2.74 6.94
C GLU A 15 -3.85 -3.71 8.09
N VAL A 16 -4.82 -4.60 7.89
CA VAL A 16 -5.35 -5.45 8.95
C VAL A 16 -4.28 -6.35 9.63
N VAL A 17 -3.17 -6.63 8.95
CA VAL A 17 -2.03 -7.40 9.48
C VAL A 17 -1.24 -6.65 10.56
N GLU A 18 -1.34 -5.31 10.60
CA GLU A 18 -0.72 -4.50 11.66
C GLU A 18 -1.50 -4.58 12.98
N ALA A 19 -2.76 -5.01 12.92
CA ALA A 19 -3.53 -5.26 14.12
C ALA A 19 -2.99 -6.48 14.88
N ARG A 20 -3.22 -6.51 16.19
CA ARG A 20 -2.90 -7.69 16.99
C ARG A 20 -3.68 -8.91 16.49
N GLN A 21 -3.06 -10.09 16.53
CA GLN A 21 -3.67 -11.33 16.03
C GLN A 21 -5.00 -11.68 16.73
N ASP A 22 -5.14 -11.35 18.02
CA ASP A 22 -6.38 -11.52 18.75
C ASP A 22 -7.51 -10.64 18.22
N THR A 23 -7.18 -9.44 17.71
CA THR A 23 -8.15 -8.53 17.09
C THR A 23 -8.69 -9.08 15.77
N THR A 24 -7.84 -9.72 14.97
CA THR A 24 -8.28 -10.30 13.69
C THR A 24 -9.21 -11.49 13.86
N VAL A 25 -9.11 -12.23 14.97
CA VAL A 25 -10.00 -13.36 15.26
C VAL A 25 -11.43 -12.91 15.57
N VAL A 26 -11.62 -11.71 16.10
CA VAL A 26 -12.96 -11.17 16.42
C VAL A 26 -13.84 -11.00 15.18
N ILE A 27 -13.24 -10.83 14.00
CA ILE A 27 -14.01 -10.71 12.75
C ILE A 27 -14.43 -12.06 12.15
N HIS A 28 -13.88 -13.19 12.62
CA HIS A 28 -14.19 -14.50 12.05
C HIS A 28 -15.68 -14.87 12.11
N PRO A 29 -16.40 -14.66 13.23
CA PRO A 29 -17.84 -14.96 13.27
C PRO A 29 -18.69 -14.04 12.36
N LEU A 30 -18.18 -12.87 11.97
CA LEU A 30 -18.83 -11.99 10.99
C LEU A 30 -18.66 -12.49 9.55
N THR A 31 -17.57 -13.20 9.27
CA THR A 31 -17.16 -13.61 7.92
C THR A 31 -17.51 -15.07 7.62
N ASP A 32 -18.24 -15.73 8.49
CA ASP A 32 -18.77 -17.08 8.27
C ASP A 32 -20.31 -17.10 8.39
N ALA A 33 -20.90 -18.29 8.28
CA ALA A 33 -22.35 -18.47 8.29
C ALA A 33 -23.07 -17.95 9.56
N ARG A 34 -22.34 -17.72 10.65
CA ARG A 34 -22.89 -17.17 11.90
C ARG A 34 -23.29 -15.71 11.78
N ARG A 35 -22.56 -14.92 11.00
CA ARG A 35 -22.82 -13.48 10.79
C ARG A 35 -22.97 -12.70 12.10
N MET A 36 -22.12 -12.96 13.10
CA MET A 36 -22.24 -12.43 14.46
C MET A 36 -20.96 -11.72 14.91
N LEU A 37 -21.08 -10.63 15.66
CA LEU A 37 -19.97 -9.91 16.29
C LEU A 37 -20.13 -9.95 17.82
N PRO A 38 -19.26 -10.67 18.55
CA PRO A 38 -19.25 -10.63 20.01
C PRO A 38 -18.64 -9.29 20.51
N LEU A 39 -19.33 -8.64 21.41
CA LEU A 39 -18.83 -7.47 22.15
C LEU A 39 -18.59 -7.87 23.61
N GLU A 40 -17.48 -8.59 23.85
CA GLU A 40 -17.17 -9.19 25.17
C GLU A 40 -17.25 -8.19 26.32
N LYS A 41 -16.69 -6.97 26.16
CA LYS A 41 -16.72 -5.93 27.21
C LYS A 41 -18.12 -5.45 27.55
N LYS A 42 -19.09 -5.66 26.69
CA LYS A 42 -20.49 -5.27 26.90
C LYS A 42 -21.40 -6.47 27.21
N GLY A 43 -20.89 -7.68 27.10
CA GLY A 43 -21.72 -8.89 27.18
C GLY A 43 -22.80 -8.97 26.10
N GLU A 44 -22.57 -8.35 24.95
CA GLU A 44 -23.53 -8.21 23.87
C GLU A 44 -23.08 -9.00 22.63
N MET A 45 -24.04 -9.56 21.91
CA MET A 45 -23.83 -10.18 20.60
C MET A 45 -24.60 -9.39 19.54
N ILE A 46 -23.91 -8.91 18.52
CA ILE A 46 -24.54 -8.24 17.39
C ILE A 46 -24.71 -9.25 16.26
N GLU A 47 -25.94 -9.44 15.82
CA GLU A 47 -26.24 -10.09 14.54
C GLU A 47 -26.02 -9.10 13.41
N ALA A 48 -25.22 -9.47 12.41
CA ALA A 48 -24.92 -8.59 11.31
C ALA A 48 -26.11 -8.46 10.35
N HIS A 49 -26.41 -7.22 9.96
CA HIS A 49 -27.41 -6.95 8.93
C HIS A 49 -27.12 -7.73 7.65
N PRO A 50 -28.11 -8.21 6.90
CA PRO A 50 -27.91 -8.95 5.65
C PRO A 50 -26.95 -8.24 4.66
N ASP A 51 -27.08 -6.91 4.52
CA ASP A 51 -26.28 -6.12 3.59
C ASP A 51 -24.89 -5.75 4.13
N PHE A 52 -24.55 -6.13 5.37
CA PHE A 52 -23.23 -5.85 5.93
C PHE A 52 -22.14 -6.56 5.14
N GLN A 53 -21.11 -5.80 4.77
CA GLN A 53 -19.91 -6.30 4.12
C GLN A 53 -18.66 -5.83 4.86
N ILE A 54 -17.65 -6.69 4.89
CA ILE A 54 -16.33 -6.35 5.42
C ILE A 54 -15.30 -6.48 4.30
N VAL A 55 -14.49 -5.44 4.17
CA VAL A 55 -13.37 -5.37 3.24
C VAL A 55 -12.11 -5.21 4.07
N ILE A 56 -11.07 -5.95 3.74
CA ILE A 56 -9.76 -5.84 4.40
C ILE A 56 -8.69 -5.59 3.34
N SER A 57 -7.67 -4.81 3.70
CA SER A 57 -6.45 -4.69 2.90
C SER A 57 -5.24 -5.13 3.70
N TYR A 58 -4.23 -5.62 3.02
CA TYR A 58 -2.92 -5.91 3.59
C TYR A 58 -1.88 -6.08 2.48
N ASN A 59 -0.62 -5.88 2.83
CA ASN A 59 0.52 -6.12 1.95
C ASN A 59 1.14 -7.48 2.30
N PRO A 60 1.02 -8.51 1.44
CA PRO A 60 1.64 -9.80 1.70
C PRO A 60 3.17 -9.72 1.59
N GLY A 61 3.88 -10.42 2.47
CA GLY A 61 5.33 -10.61 2.36
C GLY A 61 6.24 -9.48 2.86
N TYR A 62 5.67 -8.37 3.36
CA TYR A 62 6.46 -7.23 3.86
C TYR A 62 6.91 -7.33 5.31
N GLN A 63 6.40 -8.30 6.03
CA GLN A 63 6.71 -8.42 7.46
C GLN A 63 7.13 -9.85 7.79
N SER A 64 7.81 -10.02 8.92
CA SER A 64 8.22 -11.32 9.41
C SER A 64 7.08 -12.33 9.30
N LEU A 65 7.38 -13.61 9.07
CA LEU A 65 6.43 -14.74 9.00
C LEU A 65 5.34 -14.74 10.10
N MET A 66 5.51 -13.95 11.15
CA MET A 66 4.58 -13.81 12.27
C MET A 66 3.45 -12.79 12.02
N LYS A 67 3.55 -11.94 11.00
CA LYS A 67 2.56 -10.87 10.75
C LYS A 67 1.72 -11.07 9.48
N ASP A 68 1.78 -12.21 8.84
CA ASP A 68 0.86 -12.52 7.72
C ASP A 68 -0.52 -12.97 8.24
N LEU A 69 -1.55 -12.75 7.43
CA LEU A 69 -2.88 -13.27 7.72
C LEU A 69 -2.85 -14.78 7.78
N LYS A 70 -3.42 -15.35 8.86
CA LYS A 70 -3.60 -16.80 8.97
C LYS A 70 -4.40 -17.32 7.79
N GLN A 71 -4.05 -18.50 7.32
CA GLN A 71 -4.76 -19.17 6.22
C GLN A 71 -6.27 -19.29 6.49
N SER A 72 -6.64 -19.53 7.74
CA SER A 72 -8.05 -19.58 8.15
C SER A 72 -8.79 -18.24 7.98
N THR A 73 -8.08 -17.11 8.06
CA THR A 73 -8.66 -15.79 7.78
C THR A 73 -8.77 -15.58 6.28
N LYS A 74 -7.68 -15.84 5.52
CA LYS A 74 -7.66 -15.69 4.04
C LYS A 74 -8.79 -16.46 3.36
N GLN A 75 -9.08 -17.69 3.80
CA GLN A 75 -10.14 -18.54 3.25
C GLN A 75 -11.58 -18.01 3.43
N ARG A 76 -11.77 -16.94 4.21
CA ARG A 76 -13.08 -16.31 4.43
C ARG A 76 -13.36 -15.14 3.51
N PHE A 77 -12.41 -14.76 2.66
CA PHE A 77 -12.50 -13.60 1.78
C PHE A 77 -12.28 -14.00 0.32
N GLY A 78 -12.96 -13.31 -0.58
CA GLY A 78 -12.54 -13.23 -1.97
C GLY A 78 -11.32 -12.31 -2.07
N ALA A 79 -10.31 -12.68 -2.83
CA ALA A 79 -9.08 -11.90 -2.98
C ALA A 79 -9.05 -11.14 -4.31
N LEU A 80 -8.59 -9.90 -4.24
CA LEU A 80 -8.27 -9.06 -5.39
C LEU A 80 -6.80 -8.61 -5.22
N ASP A 81 -5.99 -8.88 -6.23
CA ASP A 81 -4.59 -8.48 -6.24
C ASP A 81 -4.42 -7.16 -6.98
N PHE A 82 -3.69 -6.23 -6.35
CA PHE A 82 -3.33 -4.95 -6.93
C PHE A 82 -1.83 -4.91 -7.19
N ASN A 83 -1.47 -4.66 -8.43
CA ASN A 83 -0.09 -4.45 -8.85
C ASN A 83 0.14 -2.96 -9.17
N TYR A 84 1.39 -2.60 -9.45
CA TYR A 84 1.67 -1.29 -10.01
C TYR A 84 0.96 -1.11 -11.36
N PRO A 85 0.47 0.11 -11.67
CA PRO A 85 -0.07 0.39 -12.99
C PRO A 85 0.97 0.14 -14.09
N GLU A 86 0.51 -0.08 -15.31
CA GLU A 86 1.38 -0.11 -16.49
C GLU A 86 2.03 1.25 -16.71
N HIS A 87 3.23 1.26 -17.31
CA HIS A 87 4.09 2.44 -17.46
C HIS A 87 3.34 3.72 -17.92
N GLU A 88 2.59 3.62 -19.00
CA GLU A 88 1.89 4.79 -19.57
C GLU A 88 0.81 5.30 -18.62
N ILE A 89 0.05 4.39 -18.00
CA ILE A 89 -1.01 4.73 -17.04
C ILE A 89 -0.39 5.35 -15.78
N GLU A 90 0.70 4.78 -15.27
CA GLU A 90 1.38 5.32 -14.09
C GLU A 90 1.94 6.73 -14.37
N ALA A 91 2.49 6.95 -15.57
CA ALA A 91 2.98 8.27 -15.98
C ALA A 91 1.85 9.30 -16.06
N GLU A 92 0.68 8.95 -16.60
CA GLU A 92 -0.49 9.81 -16.60
C GLU A 92 -0.96 10.15 -15.18
N ILE A 93 -1.01 9.16 -14.27
CA ILE A 93 -1.35 9.37 -12.85
C ILE A 93 -0.36 10.34 -12.21
N VAL A 94 0.95 10.09 -12.37
CA VAL A 94 2.00 10.94 -11.77
C VAL A 94 1.93 12.37 -12.32
N ALA A 95 1.75 12.54 -13.64
CA ALA A 95 1.62 13.84 -14.26
C ALA A 95 0.40 14.60 -13.73
N HIS A 96 -0.76 13.95 -13.70
CA HIS A 96 -2.01 14.56 -13.24
C HIS A 96 -1.94 14.99 -11.77
N GLU A 97 -1.51 14.08 -10.89
CA GLU A 97 -1.51 14.31 -9.43
C GLU A 97 -0.42 15.31 -8.99
N SER A 98 0.71 15.36 -9.68
CA SER A 98 1.82 16.24 -9.31
C SER A 98 1.87 17.57 -10.07
N GLY A 99 1.17 17.66 -11.21
CA GLY A 99 1.16 18.85 -12.05
C GLY A 99 2.42 19.07 -12.90
N ILE A 100 3.20 18.00 -13.13
CA ILE A 100 4.36 18.04 -14.05
C ILE A 100 3.98 17.61 -15.46
N SER A 101 4.88 17.84 -16.43
CA SER A 101 4.69 17.34 -17.80
C SER A 101 4.73 15.81 -17.84
N LEU A 102 4.04 15.22 -18.84
CA LEU A 102 4.02 13.78 -19.04
C LEU A 102 5.43 13.21 -19.27
N ASP A 103 6.30 13.93 -19.98
CA ASP A 103 7.68 13.49 -20.21
C ASP A 103 8.48 13.39 -18.90
N MET A 104 8.33 14.36 -18.01
CA MET A 104 8.93 14.30 -16.70
C MET A 104 8.36 13.16 -15.84
N ALA A 105 7.05 12.93 -15.94
CA ALA A 105 6.40 11.81 -15.25
C ALA A 105 6.90 10.45 -15.75
N LYS A 106 7.09 10.28 -17.06
CA LYS A 106 7.70 9.07 -17.65
C LYS A 106 9.10 8.83 -17.10
N ASN A 107 9.92 9.86 -16.98
CA ASN A 107 11.25 9.75 -16.37
C ASN A 107 11.17 9.26 -14.93
N LEU A 108 10.24 9.79 -14.13
CA LEU A 108 10.02 9.33 -12.75
C LEU A 108 9.57 7.88 -12.70
N VAL A 109 8.66 7.46 -13.61
CA VAL A 109 8.19 6.08 -13.67
C VAL A 109 9.32 5.12 -14.05
N HIS A 110 10.17 5.47 -15.01
CA HIS A 110 11.36 4.67 -15.33
C HIS A 110 12.30 4.47 -14.12
N ILE A 111 12.50 5.52 -13.32
CA ILE A 111 13.27 5.40 -12.07
C ILE A 111 12.55 4.44 -11.10
N GLY A 112 11.22 4.57 -10.97
CA GLY A 112 10.40 3.69 -10.16
C GLY A 112 10.52 2.22 -10.54
N GLU A 113 10.42 1.91 -11.84
CA GLU A 113 10.56 0.56 -12.37
C GLU A 113 11.95 -0.04 -12.09
N ARG A 114 13.01 0.75 -12.31
CA ARG A 114 14.39 0.32 -11.99
C ARG A 114 14.55 -0.02 -10.51
N ALA A 115 14.05 0.84 -9.63
CA ALA A 115 14.10 0.58 -8.18
C ALA A 115 13.28 -0.67 -7.79
N ARG A 116 12.11 -0.88 -8.39
CA ARG A 116 11.28 -2.08 -8.17
C ARG A 116 11.99 -3.36 -8.58
N ASN A 117 12.79 -3.32 -9.65
CA ASN A 117 13.60 -4.45 -10.09
C ASN A 117 14.74 -4.79 -9.12
N LEU A 118 15.10 -3.88 -8.22
CA LEU A 118 16.08 -4.13 -7.15
C LEU A 118 15.45 -4.71 -5.88
N LYS A 119 14.13 -4.89 -5.84
CA LYS A 119 13.46 -5.54 -4.72
C LYS A 119 13.96 -6.98 -4.56
N GLY A 120 14.35 -7.34 -3.34
CA GLY A 120 14.99 -8.64 -3.04
C GLY A 120 16.46 -8.74 -3.42
N HIS A 121 17.04 -7.68 -4.02
CA HIS A 121 18.46 -7.56 -4.37
C HIS A 121 19.12 -6.37 -3.67
N GLY A 122 18.72 -6.12 -2.42
CA GLY A 122 19.25 -5.04 -1.59
C GLY A 122 18.22 -3.96 -1.25
N LEU A 123 17.06 -3.95 -1.90
CA LEU A 123 15.90 -3.17 -1.45
C LEU A 123 14.82 -4.10 -0.88
N ASP A 124 14.33 -3.77 0.30
CA ASP A 124 13.21 -4.48 0.92
C ASP A 124 11.90 -4.17 0.18
N GLU A 125 11.73 -2.92 -0.25
CA GLU A 125 10.55 -2.43 -0.97
C GLU A 125 10.93 -1.68 -2.24
N GLY A 126 10.04 -1.75 -3.25
CA GLY A 126 10.14 -0.92 -4.44
C GLY A 126 9.51 0.47 -4.24
N LEU A 127 9.86 1.43 -5.10
CA LEU A 127 9.24 2.75 -5.09
C LEU A 127 7.76 2.68 -5.42
N SER A 128 6.92 3.20 -4.53
CA SER A 128 5.48 3.31 -4.76
C SER A 128 5.16 4.48 -5.70
N THR A 129 4.03 4.40 -6.41
CA THR A 129 3.50 5.51 -7.23
C THR A 129 3.34 6.79 -6.41
N ARG A 130 2.98 6.69 -5.14
CA ARG A 130 2.88 7.82 -4.20
C ARG A 130 4.20 8.57 -4.06
N MET A 131 5.32 7.87 -3.97
CA MET A 131 6.64 8.49 -3.87
C MET A 131 7.01 9.22 -5.17
N LEU A 132 6.65 8.65 -6.34
CA LEU A 132 6.83 9.33 -7.64
C LEU A 132 6.01 10.62 -7.71
N ILE A 133 4.76 10.62 -7.23
CA ILE A 133 3.92 11.81 -7.12
C ILE A 133 4.56 12.86 -6.19
N TYR A 134 5.15 12.44 -5.06
CA TYR A 134 5.85 13.38 -4.16
C TYR A 134 7.06 14.04 -4.85
N ALA A 135 7.88 13.25 -5.56
CA ALA A 135 8.98 13.80 -6.35
C ALA A 135 8.48 14.79 -7.40
N GLY A 136 7.46 14.43 -8.16
CA GLY A 136 6.80 15.31 -9.14
C GLY A 136 6.25 16.58 -8.50
N SER A 137 5.61 16.48 -7.34
CA SER A 137 5.09 17.65 -6.62
C SER A 137 6.18 18.61 -6.15
N LEU A 138 7.36 18.12 -5.81
CA LEU A 138 8.51 18.96 -5.49
C LEU A 138 9.03 19.67 -6.76
N ILE A 139 9.12 18.92 -7.88
CA ILE A 139 9.55 19.47 -9.16
C ILE A 139 8.59 20.57 -9.64
N SER A 140 7.29 20.36 -9.57
CA SER A 140 6.27 21.34 -9.96
C SER A 140 6.33 22.63 -9.15
N LYS A 141 6.88 22.57 -7.93
CA LYS A 141 7.13 23.72 -7.05
C LYS A 141 8.51 24.36 -7.24
N GLY A 142 9.27 23.95 -8.26
CA GLY A 142 10.54 24.52 -8.63
C GLY A 142 11.77 23.89 -7.98
N VAL A 143 11.63 22.76 -7.28
CA VAL A 143 12.80 22.02 -6.80
C VAL A 143 13.47 21.33 -8.00
N ALA A 144 14.80 21.42 -8.08
CA ALA A 144 15.55 20.75 -9.14
C ALA A 144 15.28 19.24 -9.14
N PRO A 145 15.05 18.60 -10.32
CA PRO A 145 14.63 17.20 -10.41
C PRO A 145 15.53 16.22 -9.64
N LEU A 146 16.85 16.36 -9.76
CA LEU A 146 17.81 15.54 -9.01
C LEU A 146 17.62 15.66 -7.50
N ALA A 147 17.42 16.87 -6.99
CA ALA A 147 17.22 17.11 -5.57
C ALA A 147 15.87 16.56 -5.10
N ALA A 148 14.80 16.73 -5.89
CA ALA A 148 13.47 16.19 -5.60
C ALA A 148 13.49 14.65 -5.52
N CYS A 149 14.12 13.99 -6.48
CA CYS A 149 14.28 12.54 -6.50
C CYS A 149 15.09 12.03 -5.31
N ARG A 150 16.20 12.67 -4.97
CA ARG A 150 16.99 12.30 -3.80
C ARG A 150 16.20 12.34 -2.51
N VAL A 151 15.43 13.38 -2.32
CA VAL A 151 14.64 13.58 -1.09
C VAL A 151 13.42 12.66 -1.03
N ALA A 152 12.71 12.52 -2.15
CA ALA A 152 11.44 11.79 -2.18
C ALA A 152 11.56 10.30 -2.53
N LEU A 153 12.61 9.90 -3.26
CA LEU A 153 12.76 8.54 -3.76
C LEU A 153 13.96 7.80 -3.12
N VAL A 154 15.15 8.40 -3.15
CA VAL A 154 16.39 7.68 -2.79
C VAL A 154 16.52 7.52 -1.26
N ARG A 155 16.47 8.64 -0.53
CA ARG A 155 16.72 8.63 0.92
C ARG A 155 15.67 7.91 1.74
N PRO A 156 14.38 7.97 1.41
CA PRO A 156 13.36 7.29 2.21
C PRO A 156 13.32 5.77 2.04
N ILE A 157 13.93 5.21 0.96
CA ILE A 157 13.77 3.80 0.64
C ILE A 157 14.90 2.93 1.18
N THR A 158 16.07 3.51 1.41
CA THR A 158 17.22 2.77 1.91
C THR A 158 18.20 3.65 2.68
N ASP A 159 18.83 3.06 3.70
CA ASP A 159 19.97 3.64 4.42
C ASP A 159 21.30 3.08 3.94
N ASP A 160 21.30 2.05 3.10
CA ASP A 160 22.50 1.42 2.53
C ASP A 160 23.17 2.38 1.53
N PRO A 161 24.47 2.71 1.71
CA PRO A 161 25.18 3.64 0.84
C PRO A 161 25.29 3.16 -0.61
N ASP A 162 25.57 1.86 -0.82
CA ASP A 162 25.76 1.29 -2.16
C ASP A 162 24.45 1.33 -2.95
N MET A 163 23.34 1.05 -2.27
CA MET A 163 22.01 1.13 -2.87
C MET A 163 21.61 2.60 -3.16
N ARG A 164 21.98 3.54 -2.29
CA ARG A 164 21.80 4.97 -2.57
C ARG A 164 22.54 5.42 -3.80
N ASP A 165 23.79 5.00 -3.97
CA ASP A 165 24.61 5.35 -5.13
C ASP A 165 24.04 4.73 -6.42
N ALA A 166 23.54 3.49 -6.35
CA ALA A 166 22.87 2.84 -7.47
C ALA A 166 21.59 3.58 -7.89
N LEU A 167 20.75 3.99 -6.93
CA LEU A 167 19.54 4.76 -7.19
C LEU A 167 19.86 6.18 -7.68
N ASP A 168 20.85 6.86 -7.11
CA ASP A 168 21.31 8.18 -7.57
C ASP A 168 21.83 8.12 -9.01
N SER A 169 22.53 7.04 -9.38
CA SER A 169 22.97 6.81 -10.77
C SER A 169 21.79 6.62 -11.71
N ALA A 170 20.76 5.89 -11.26
CA ALA A 170 19.52 5.76 -12.03
C ALA A 170 18.82 7.10 -12.21
N VAL A 171 18.70 7.91 -11.16
CA VAL A 171 18.12 9.27 -11.23
C VAL A 171 18.88 10.15 -12.21
N THR A 172 20.23 10.16 -12.13
CA THR A 172 21.10 10.98 -13.00
C THR A 172 21.01 10.57 -14.48
N THR A 173 20.54 9.36 -14.78
CA THR A 173 20.35 8.90 -16.17
C THR A 173 19.18 9.56 -16.85
N TYR A 174 18.14 9.99 -16.09
CA TYR A 174 16.89 10.54 -16.61
C TYR A 174 16.74 12.04 -16.40
N PHE A 175 17.55 12.64 -15.54
CA PHE A 175 17.58 14.06 -15.22
C PHE A 175 19.02 14.62 -15.22
#